data_21fdef97ede21eda131ffa469fc1fa7d
#
_entry.id   21fdef97ede21eda131ffa469fc1fa7d
#
_cell.length_a   1.000
_cell.length_b   1.000
_cell.length_c   1.000
_cell.angle_alpha   90.00
_cell.angle_beta   90.00
_cell.angle_gamma   90.00
#
_symmetry.space_group_name_H-M   'P 1'
#
loop_
_entity.id
_entity.type
_entity.pdbx_description
1 polymer ?
#
loop_
_entity_poly.entity_id
_entity_poly.type
_entity_poly.pdbx_seq_one_letter_code
_entity_poly.pdbx_strand_id
1 'polypeptide(L)'
;MATAQNRAETLGPAERIINALLAYTDHLYHGRPGLVCADNRFNVGVRWEPVTHKVEEGVKVVYKVEKIGKKTRKTRLGVLRDDGKVANGTVVVGEYREAGLFPEVAAWMYRNVVEVWKLDNEFAARWASYAFPQDHRDLKVVLGAFLLCQSRKGDPVVENGKTLFHDEDYRDVGEAMCLLYRKDGKDLNPKMLLRVHELLNLDCVAAINRELGFGKSARKPFYGRWPKAVEKWLRFREHNPEMLAGLMKAGFRQTVMDLCERVGYKPESPVFFETLRWKQKQAKQGHRTIAIGAAVKAAESWEGWTEGDICQHIVKEKPDWKRIVGLLPKEIGVTRAIMAAAIEAKSLSDKDLIILTPTLESLGLLEVQDVRARWESATKNAEDTRAANIAKNVQSQAVKDKLQEAADTAMQKAVVEVMRNIRLYLMVDTSGSMTESTPLAKFLLGQFVQAFPLDHLHVSIFNTSGKELTIKHPSAAGVENALTGIRPGGGTDYGAGIRALQHHKPAADEDAIMMFVGDQGDQRGSFMQDVERSGLHPVAFGMLFIETGDSAYRAVERTAAELHIPCFSIDQKTFADPYAIPRTLKALIASAPVGKLPGATTPRLTLVDQILKTELLKRPYWA
;
A
#
# COMPACT_ATOMS: atom_id res chain seq x y z
N MET A 1 -2.17 -21.98 -30.98
CA MET A 1 -2.77 -20.76 -30.32
C MET A 1 -4.13 -21.17 -29.79
N ALA A 2 -4.37 -21.02 -28.50
CA ALA A 2 -5.71 -21.21 -27.92
C ALA A 2 -6.66 -20.19 -28.53
N THR A 3 -7.90 -20.61 -28.84
CA THR A 3 -8.92 -19.70 -29.33
C THR A 3 -9.19 -18.63 -28.25
N ALA A 4 -9.65 -17.44 -28.62
CA ALA A 4 -9.92 -16.34 -27.67
C ALA A 4 -10.87 -16.79 -26.52
N GLN A 5 -11.78 -17.70 -26.81
CA GLN A 5 -12.72 -18.26 -25.85
C GLN A 5 -12.03 -19.15 -24.80
N ASN A 6 -11.12 -20.04 -25.21
CA ASN A 6 -10.33 -20.88 -24.30
C ASN A 6 -9.39 -20.02 -23.42
N ARG A 7 -8.88 -18.92 -23.96
CA ARG A 7 -8.02 -17.99 -23.21
C ARG A 7 -8.81 -17.28 -22.12
N ALA A 8 -10.01 -16.80 -22.39
CA ALA A 8 -10.86 -16.14 -21.42
C ALA A 8 -11.24 -17.07 -20.24
N GLU A 9 -11.57 -18.33 -20.53
CA GLU A 9 -11.85 -19.34 -19.50
C GLU A 9 -10.62 -19.63 -18.62
N THR A 10 -9.44 -19.73 -19.23
CA THR A 10 -8.18 -19.97 -18.52
C THR A 10 -7.78 -18.79 -17.63
N LEU A 11 -8.09 -17.56 -18.04
CA LEU A 11 -7.74 -16.35 -17.29
C LEU A 11 -8.74 -15.98 -16.18
N GLY A 12 -9.92 -16.61 -16.13
CA GLY A 12 -10.88 -16.40 -15.05
C GLY A 12 -10.31 -16.60 -13.64
N PRO A 13 -9.49 -17.63 -13.36
CA PRO A 13 -8.78 -17.75 -12.08
C PRO A 13 -7.79 -16.60 -11.80
N ALA A 14 -7.13 -16.05 -12.85
CA ALA A 14 -6.21 -14.93 -12.72
C ALA A 14 -6.91 -13.68 -12.21
N GLU A 15 -8.11 -13.41 -12.67
CA GLU A 15 -8.89 -12.25 -12.23
C GLU A 15 -9.13 -12.27 -10.72
N ARG A 16 -9.49 -13.42 -10.15
CA ARG A 16 -9.68 -13.58 -8.70
C ARG A 16 -8.39 -13.29 -7.93
N ILE A 17 -7.26 -13.80 -8.40
CA ILE A 17 -5.95 -13.58 -7.78
C ILE A 17 -5.58 -12.09 -7.82
N ILE A 18 -5.75 -11.44 -8.97
CA ILE A 18 -5.44 -10.03 -9.16
C ILE A 18 -6.30 -9.16 -8.25
N ASN A 19 -7.59 -9.46 -8.14
CA ASN A 19 -8.50 -8.73 -7.27
C ASN A 19 -8.13 -8.87 -5.80
N ALA A 20 -7.75 -10.07 -5.35
CA ALA A 20 -7.26 -10.30 -4.01
C ALA A 20 -5.99 -9.47 -3.72
N LEU A 21 -5.06 -9.41 -4.67
CA LEU A 21 -3.84 -8.59 -4.54
C LEU A 21 -4.11 -7.09 -4.56
N LEU A 22 -5.07 -6.62 -5.36
CA LEU A 22 -5.47 -5.21 -5.42
C LEU A 22 -6.24 -4.78 -4.16
N ALA A 23 -7.04 -5.69 -3.58
CA ALA A 23 -7.75 -5.44 -2.33
C ALA A 23 -6.85 -5.52 -1.09
N TYR A 24 -5.65 -6.09 -1.21
CA TYR A 24 -4.75 -6.28 -0.10
C TYR A 24 -4.18 -4.96 0.42
N THR A 25 -4.36 -4.70 1.71
CA THR A 25 -4.02 -3.42 2.34
C THR A 25 -2.75 -3.46 3.17
N ASP A 26 -2.26 -4.64 3.52
CA ASP A 26 -1.02 -4.78 4.27
C ASP A 26 0.17 -4.29 3.45
N HIS A 27 1.10 -3.67 4.14
CA HIS A 27 2.30 -3.15 3.50
C HIS A 27 3.37 -4.23 3.41
N LEU A 28 4.01 -4.32 2.24
CA LEU A 28 5.18 -5.17 2.03
C LEU A 28 6.37 -4.67 2.86
N TYR A 29 6.46 -3.36 3.10
CA TYR A 29 7.57 -2.71 3.76
C TYR A 29 7.18 -2.09 5.08
N HIS A 30 7.99 -2.30 6.10
CA HIS A 30 7.96 -1.56 7.35
C HIS A 30 9.27 -0.76 7.55
N GLY A 31 9.44 -0.10 8.71
CA GLY A 31 10.58 0.75 8.99
C GLY A 31 11.93 0.02 8.98
N ARG A 32 12.53 -0.16 10.12
CA ARG A 32 13.84 -0.81 10.27
C ARG A 32 13.72 -2.11 11.07
N PRO A 33 14.65 -3.08 10.93
CA PRO A 33 14.63 -4.30 11.72
C PRO A 33 14.79 -4.03 13.23
N GLY A 34 14.09 -4.78 14.06
CA GLY A 34 14.14 -4.70 15.53
C GLY A 34 12.90 -4.10 16.18
N LEU A 35 12.98 -3.77 17.45
CA LEU A 35 11.96 -2.99 18.15
C LEU A 35 12.26 -1.50 18.02
N VAL A 36 11.22 -0.69 17.92
CA VAL A 36 11.34 0.76 17.77
C VAL A 36 10.82 1.46 18.99
N CYS A 37 11.64 2.33 19.56
CA CYS A 37 11.22 3.25 20.60
C CYS A 37 11.12 4.67 20.05
N ALA A 38 9.97 5.31 20.24
CA ALA A 38 9.81 6.74 20.03
C ALA A 38 9.88 7.46 21.38
N ASP A 39 10.68 8.51 21.47
CA ASP A 39 10.63 9.42 22.60
C ASP A 39 9.39 10.30 22.46
N ASN A 40 8.47 10.24 23.42
CA ASN A 40 7.22 10.99 23.40
C ASN A 40 7.41 12.53 23.34
N ARG A 41 8.61 13.02 23.68
CA ARG A 41 8.93 14.45 23.59
C ARG A 41 9.05 14.95 22.16
N PHE A 42 9.20 14.06 21.20
CA PHE A 42 9.47 14.36 19.80
C PHE A 42 8.60 13.52 18.87
N ASN A 43 7.31 13.73 18.88
CA ASN A 43 6.39 13.09 17.92
C ASN A 43 6.65 13.53 16.45
N VAL A 44 7.83 14.06 16.19
CA VAL A 44 8.28 14.58 14.91
C VAL A 44 9.07 13.52 14.16
N GLY A 45 8.36 12.61 13.58
CA GLY A 45 9.00 11.52 12.90
C GLY A 45 9.66 10.60 13.92
N VAL A 46 9.12 9.44 14.07
CA VAL A 46 9.64 8.39 14.95
C VAL A 46 11.15 8.29 14.77
N ARG A 47 11.92 8.70 15.76
CA ARG A 47 13.37 8.42 15.81
C ARG A 47 13.52 6.95 16.12
N TRP A 48 13.81 6.20 15.09
CA TRP A 48 14.02 4.79 15.17
C TRP A 48 15.41 4.54 15.78
N GLU A 49 15.44 4.24 17.07
CA GLU A 49 16.66 3.76 17.71
C GLU A 49 16.66 2.23 17.72
N PRO A 50 17.77 1.57 17.42
CA PRO A 50 17.84 0.11 17.45
C PRO A 50 17.67 -0.35 18.89
N VAL A 51 16.57 -1.04 19.15
CA VAL A 51 16.28 -1.67 20.42
C VAL A 51 16.08 -3.16 20.24
N THR A 52 16.36 -3.92 21.26
CA THR A 52 16.09 -5.35 21.33
C THR A 52 15.32 -5.64 22.62
N HIS A 53 14.65 -6.78 22.67
CA HIS A 53 14.02 -7.23 23.90
C HIS A 53 14.60 -8.58 24.32
N LYS A 54 14.53 -8.84 25.61
CA LYS A 54 14.86 -10.13 26.24
C LYS A 54 13.74 -10.46 27.21
N VAL A 55 13.37 -11.74 27.28
CA VAL A 55 12.44 -12.20 28.30
C VAL A 55 13.25 -12.48 29.56
N GLU A 56 12.93 -11.75 30.63
CA GLU A 56 13.51 -11.89 31.95
C GLU A 56 12.37 -12.16 32.92
N GLU A 57 12.43 -13.29 33.64
CA GLU A 57 11.38 -13.68 34.60
C GLU A 57 9.94 -13.61 34.05
N GLY A 58 9.76 -14.01 32.79
CA GLY A 58 8.47 -14.01 32.13
C GLY A 58 7.98 -12.65 31.56
N VAL A 59 8.76 -11.57 31.77
CA VAL A 59 8.44 -10.23 31.25
C VAL A 59 9.39 -9.82 30.14
N LYS A 60 8.86 -9.11 29.13
CA LYS A 60 9.68 -8.53 28.05
C LYS A 60 10.37 -7.27 28.55
N VAL A 61 11.69 -7.31 28.63
CA VAL A 61 12.53 -6.16 28.98
C VAL A 61 13.16 -5.62 27.71
N VAL A 62 13.08 -4.30 27.50
CA VAL A 62 13.57 -3.60 26.30
C VAL A 62 14.92 -2.97 26.59
N TYR A 63 15.85 -3.15 25.67
CA TYR A 63 17.21 -2.61 25.72
C TYR A 63 17.49 -1.75 24.49
N LYS A 64 18.07 -0.57 24.68
CA LYS A 64 18.71 0.21 23.63
C LYS A 64 20.03 -0.45 23.24
N VAL A 65 20.29 -0.57 21.94
CA VAL A 65 21.50 -1.22 21.41
C VAL A 65 22.33 -0.16 20.68
N GLU A 66 23.51 0.12 21.19
CA GLU A 66 24.47 1.06 20.59
C GLU A 66 25.73 0.32 20.16
N LYS A 67 26.16 0.50 18.92
CA LYS A 67 27.46 0.02 18.44
C LYS A 67 28.52 1.09 18.68
N ILE A 68 29.47 0.83 19.57
CA ILE A 68 30.61 1.68 19.85
C ILE A 68 31.87 0.97 19.35
N GLY A 69 32.29 1.30 18.13
CA GLY A 69 33.37 0.57 17.46
C GLY A 69 33.01 -0.89 17.19
N LYS A 70 33.81 -1.83 17.68
CA LYS A 70 33.54 -3.28 17.58
C LYS A 70 32.68 -3.85 18.73
N LYS A 71 32.35 -3.04 19.75
CA LYS A 71 31.59 -3.48 20.93
C LYS A 71 30.13 -3.03 20.81
N THR A 72 29.23 -3.86 21.30
CA THR A 72 27.79 -3.54 21.41
C THR A 72 27.49 -3.24 22.88
N ARG A 73 27.01 -2.02 23.15
CA ARG A 73 26.50 -1.61 24.44
C ARG A 73 24.98 -1.79 24.48
N LYS A 74 24.48 -2.44 25.53
CA LYS A 74 23.04 -2.58 25.77
C LYS A 74 22.67 -1.80 27.03
N THR A 75 21.77 -0.83 26.89
CA THR A 75 21.25 -0.04 28.01
C THR A 75 19.80 -0.45 28.25
N ARG A 76 19.48 -0.87 29.46
CA ARG A 76 18.12 -1.29 29.84
C ARG A 76 17.18 -0.07 29.81
N LEU A 77 16.09 -0.15 29.06
CA LEU A 77 15.07 0.91 28.96
C LEU A 77 13.92 0.66 29.95
N GLY A 78 13.58 -0.59 30.24
CA GLY A 78 12.53 -0.98 31.15
C GLY A 78 11.69 -2.15 30.65
N VAL A 79 10.62 -2.45 31.36
CA VAL A 79 9.67 -3.51 31.03
C VAL A 79 8.66 -2.99 30.01
N LEU A 80 8.43 -3.80 28.97
CA LEU A 80 7.38 -3.53 27.98
C LEU A 80 6.02 -3.87 28.59
N ARG A 81 5.11 -2.90 28.59
CA ARG A 81 3.73 -3.04 29.04
C ARG A 81 2.82 -3.44 27.87
N ASP A 82 1.63 -3.92 28.18
CA ASP A 82 0.63 -4.31 27.18
C ASP A 82 0.17 -3.14 26.30
N ASP A 83 0.27 -1.90 26.79
CA ASP A 83 -0.01 -0.69 26.04
C ASP A 83 1.11 -0.27 25.06
N GLY A 84 2.13 -1.09 24.89
CA GLY A 84 3.29 -0.83 24.03
C GLY A 84 4.28 0.20 24.61
N LYS A 85 4.15 0.62 25.86
CA LYS A 85 5.03 1.59 26.51
C LYS A 85 6.07 0.91 27.42
N VAL A 86 7.18 1.60 27.62
CA VAL A 86 8.24 1.21 28.56
C VAL A 86 8.20 2.17 29.77
N ALA A 87 8.68 1.68 30.93
CA ALA A 87 8.56 2.40 32.21
C ALA A 87 9.16 3.82 32.24
N ASN A 88 10.10 4.13 31.34
CA ASN A 88 10.71 5.48 31.22
C ASN A 88 9.97 6.46 30.29
N GLY A 89 8.75 6.13 29.88
CA GLY A 89 7.95 6.94 28.95
C GLY A 89 8.26 6.75 27.47
N THR A 90 9.20 5.84 27.13
CA THR A 90 9.50 5.48 25.74
C THR A 90 8.40 4.58 25.19
N VAL A 91 7.86 4.91 24.04
CA VAL A 91 6.85 4.10 23.36
C VAL A 91 7.50 3.13 22.40
N VAL A 92 7.19 1.85 22.52
CA VAL A 92 7.55 0.84 21.53
C VAL A 92 6.48 0.87 20.43
N VAL A 93 6.90 1.22 19.22
CA VAL A 93 5.98 1.47 18.11
C VAL A 93 5.80 0.25 17.20
N GLY A 94 6.64 -0.76 17.33
CA GLY A 94 6.52 -2.00 16.56
C GLY A 94 7.76 -2.86 16.55
N GLU A 95 7.64 -4.01 15.93
CA GLU A 95 8.76 -4.92 15.70
C GLU A 95 9.33 -4.74 14.32
N TYR A 96 10.65 -4.70 14.22
CA TYR A 96 11.35 -4.74 12.94
C TYR A 96 11.60 -6.17 12.51
N ARG A 97 11.69 -6.31 11.21
CA ARG A 97 12.22 -7.50 10.57
C ARG A 97 13.56 -7.18 9.93
N GLU A 98 14.49 -8.11 9.96
CA GLU A 98 15.88 -7.89 9.51
C GLU A 98 15.98 -7.37 8.08
N ALA A 99 15.09 -7.80 7.19
CA ALA A 99 15.07 -7.38 5.79
C ALA A 99 14.32 -6.08 5.52
N GLY A 100 13.68 -5.47 6.51
CA GLY A 100 12.79 -4.34 6.29
C GLY A 100 11.52 -4.67 5.50
N LEU A 101 11.25 -5.95 5.29
CA LEU A 101 10.11 -6.52 4.58
C LEU A 101 9.37 -7.49 5.49
N PHE A 102 8.06 -7.65 5.26
CA PHE A 102 7.27 -8.70 5.91
C PHE A 102 7.37 -9.99 5.08
N PRO A 103 8.12 -11.02 5.52
CA PRO A 103 8.39 -12.21 4.70
C PRO A 103 7.13 -12.98 4.31
N GLU A 104 6.14 -13.07 5.19
CA GLU A 104 4.87 -13.77 4.90
C GLU A 104 4.08 -13.04 3.81
N VAL A 105 3.97 -11.71 3.92
CA VAL A 105 3.32 -10.87 2.91
C VAL A 105 4.05 -10.97 1.57
N ALA A 106 5.38 -10.88 1.61
CA ALA A 106 6.22 -11.00 0.42
C ALA A 106 6.04 -12.36 -0.29
N ALA A 107 6.07 -13.45 0.48
CA ALA A 107 5.89 -14.79 -0.05
C ALA A 107 4.47 -14.97 -0.63
N TRP A 108 3.45 -14.49 0.07
CA TRP A 108 2.07 -14.56 -0.39
C TRP A 108 1.87 -13.79 -1.70
N MET A 109 2.31 -12.54 -1.77
CA MET A 109 2.19 -11.75 -3.00
C MET A 109 2.98 -12.38 -4.16
N TYR A 110 4.20 -12.84 -3.91
CA TYR A 110 5.05 -13.45 -4.93
C TYR A 110 4.45 -14.74 -5.47
N ARG A 111 3.90 -15.64 -4.61
CA ARG A 111 3.21 -16.87 -5.03
C ARG A 111 1.99 -16.58 -5.89
N ASN A 112 1.20 -15.56 -5.55
CA ASN A 112 0.05 -15.17 -6.35
C ASN A 112 0.46 -14.68 -7.76
N VAL A 113 1.56 -13.94 -7.87
CA VAL A 113 2.11 -13.56 -9.18
C VAL A 113 2.55 -14.80 -9.98
N VAL A 114 3.17 -15.78 -9.30
CA VAL A 114 3.55 -17.06 -9.93
C VAL A 114 2.33 -17.81 -10.49
N GLU A 115 1.24 -17.85 -9.74
CA GLU A 115 0.03 -18.55 -10.20
C GLU A 115 -0.57 -17.87 -11.45
N VAL A 116 -0.64 -16.54 -11.51
CA VAL A 116 -1.07 -15.82 -12.72
C VAL A 116 -0.12 -16.11 -13.89
N TRP A 117 1.19 -16.13 -13.66
CA TRP A 117 2.19 -16.44 -14.67
C TRP A 117 2.04 -17.84 -15.25
N LYS A 118 1.72 -18.84 -14.41
CA LYS A 118 1.49 -20.21 -14.86
C LYS A 118 0.27 -20.35 -15.77
N LEU A 119 -0.73 -19.50 -15.58
CA LEU A 119 -1.92 -19.48 -16.43
C LEU A 119 -1.61 -18.91 -17.81
N ASP A 120 -0.96 -17.75 -17.89
CA ASP A 120 -0.57 -17.10 -19.13
C ASP A 120 0.60 -16.12 -18.88
N ASN A 121 1.75 -16.37 -19.51
CA ASN A 121 2.95 -15.57 -19.30
C ASN A 121 2.81 -14.16 -19.90
N GLU A 122 2.21 -14.04 -21.09
CA GLU A 122 1.98 -12.75 -21.73
C GLU A 122 0.99 -11.91 -20.95
N PHE A 123 -0.09 -12.54 -20.48
CA PHE A 123 -1.08 -11.87 -19.63
C PHE A 123 -0.44 -11.32 -18.35
N ALA A 124 0.40 -12.09 -17.67
CA ALA A 124 1.11 -11.63 -16.47
C ALA A 124 2.03 -10.44 -16.76
N ALA A 125 2.71 -10.42 -17.92
CA ALA A 125 3.53 -9.29 -18.35
C ALA A 125 2.69 -8.04 -18.71
N ARG A 126 1.52 -8.23 -19.34
CA ARG A 126 0.56 -7.14 -19.60
C ARG A 126 -0.06 -6.63 -18.30
N TRP A 127 -0.34 -7.52 -17.35
CA TRP A 127 -0.77 -7.11 -16.01
C TRP A 127 0.28 -6.25 -15.29
N ALA A 128 1.55 -6.61 -15.36
CA ALA A 128 2.63 -5.79 -14.81
C ALA A 128 2.68 -4.40 -15.46
N SER A 129 2.48 -4.34 -16.78
CA SER A 129 2.40 -3.09 -17.55
C SER A 129 1.18 -2.25 -17.14
N TYR A 130 0.03 -2.88 -16.97
CA TYR A 130 -1.20 -2.26 -16.48
C TYR A 130 -1.05 -1.70 -15.06
N ALA A 131 -0.44 -2.47 -14.15
CA ALA A 131 -0.23 -2.07 -12.77
C ALA A 131 0.80 -0.93 -12.62
N PHE A 132 1.66 -0.71 -13.61
CA PHE A 132 2.76 0.25 -13.53
C PHE A 132 2.31 1.70 -13.28
N PRO A 133 1.33 2.28 -13.98
CA PRO A 133 0.82 3.63 -13.71
C PRO A 133 -0.08 3.72 -12.48
N GLN A 134 -0.55 2.59 -11.92
CA GLN A 134 -1.46 2.57 -10.78
C GLN A 134 -0.74 2.84 -9.46
N ASP A 135 -1.50 3.16 -8.40
CA ASP A 135 -0.94 3.50 -7.08
C ASP A 135 -0.48 2.29 -6.23
N HIS A 136 -0.54 1.08 -6.77
CA HIS A 136 -0.15 -0.15 -6.06
C HIS A 136 1.37 -0.32 -5.99
N ARG A 137 2.01 0.52 -5.20
CA ARG A 137 3.47 0.61 -5.10
C ARG A 137 4.15 -0.71 -4.78
N ASP A 138 3.61 -1.48 -3.84
CA ASP A 138 4.26 -2.71 -3.37
C ASP A 138 4.08 -3.84 -4.39
N LEU A 139 2.93 -3.93 -5.03
CA LEU A 139 2.68 -4.87 -6.12
C LEU A 139 3.63 -4.65 -7.31
N LYS A 140 3.95 -3.40 -7.65
CA LYS A 140 4.94 -3.08 -8.71
C LYS A 140 6.31 -3.69 -8.43
N VAL A 141 6.76 -3.64 -7.16
CA VAL A 141 8.05 -4.24 -6.75
C VAL A 141 8.02 -5.75 -6.95
N VAL A 142 6.92 -6.39 -6.57
CA VAL A 142 6.76 -7.86 -6.71
C VAL A 142 6.73 -8.27 -8.16
N LEU A 143 5.91 -7.61 -8.99
CA LEU A 143 5.82 -7.89 -10.43
C LEU A 143 7.15 -7.66 -11.15
N GLY A 144 7.81 -6.53 -10.91
CA GLY A 144 9.11 -6.24 -11.49
C GLY A 144 10.18 -7.25 -11.07
N ALA A 145 10.24 -7.60 -9.80
CA ALA A 145 11.18 -8.60 -9.27
C ALA A 145 10.96 -9.98 -9.93
N PHE A 146 9.70 -10.40 -10.02
CA PHE A 146 9.36 -11.69 -10.63
C PHE A 146 9.75 -11.75 -12.11
N LEU A 147 9.37 -10.74 -12.90
CA LEU A 147 9.66 -10.71 -14.33
C LEU A 147 11.16 -10.67 -14.61
N LEU A 148 11.97 -9.96 -13.82
CA LEU A 148 13.43 -9.95 -13.97
C LEU A 148 14.08 -11.31 -13.78
N CYS A 149 13.43 -12.24 -13.07
CA CYS A 149 13.93 -13.59 -12.82
C CYS A 149 13.56 -14.60 -13.91
N GLN A 150 12.68 -14.24 -14.85
CA GLN A 150 12.21 -15.18 -15.86
C GLN A 150 13.30 -15.64 -16.83
N SER A 151 13.07 -16.78 -17.48
CA SER A 151 13.93 -17.30 -18.54
C SER A 151 13.71 -16.50 -19.83
N ARG A 152 14.74 -16.44 -20.66
CA ARG A 152 14.60 -15.99 -22.04
C ARG A 152 13.71 -16.98 -22.77
N LYS A 153 12.67 -16.49 -23.44
CA LYS A 153 11.77 -17.28 -24.28
C LYS A 153 11.58 -16.55 -25.61
N GLY A 154 10.96 -17.27 -26.56
CA GLY A 154 10.63 -16.75 -27.87
C GLY A 154 11.79 -16.78 -28.85
N ASP A 155 11.49 -16.40 -30.07
CA ASP A 155 12.44 -16.39 -31.18
C ASP A 155 13.29 -15.12 -31.20
N PRO A 156 14.55 -15.21 -31.60
CA PRO A 156 15.41 -14.04 -31.66
C PRO A 156 14.96 -13.10 -32.80
N VAL A 157 14.67 -11.88 -32.48
CA VAL A 157 14.49 -10.81 -33.47
C VAL A 157 15.85 -10.28 -33.85
N VAL A 158 16.26 -10.57 -35.10
CA VAL A 158 17.62 -10.28 -35.59
C VAL A 158 17.58 -9.13 -36.60
N GLU A 159 18.43 -8.12 -36.39
CA GLU A 159 18.68 -7.03 -37.32
C GLU A 159 20.18 -6.89 -37.57
N ASN A 160 20.56 -6.84 -38.85
CA ASN A 160 21.98 -6.75 -39.27
C ASN A 160 22.86 -7.85 -38.63
N GLY A 161 22.35 -9.06 -38.50
CA GLY A 161 23.06 -10.22 -37.94
C GLY A 161 23.22 -10.18 -36.41
N LYS A 162 22.62 -9.20 -35.70
CA LYS A 162 22.62 -9.11 -34.24
C LYS A 162 21.24 -9.35 -33.67
N THR A 163 21.15 -10.21 -32.66
CA THR A 163 19.91 -10.40 -31.90
C THR A 163 19.65 -9.16 -31.05
N LEU A 164 18.56 -8.45 -31.33
CA LEU A 164 18.14 -7.27 -30.59
C LEU A 164 17.40 -7.66 -29.30
N PHE A 165 16.43 -8.54 -29.43
CA PHE A 165 15.63 -9.08 -28.33
C PHE A 165 15.02 -10.41 -28.75
N HIS A 166 14.24 -11.04 -27.89
CA HIS A 166 13.40 -12.20 -28.20
C HIS A 166 11.94 -11.80 -28.01
N ASP A 167 11.06 -12.20 -28.90
CA ASP A 167 9.67 -11.75 -28.98
C ASP A 167 8.82 -12.08 -27.74
N GLU A 168 9.18 -13.13 -26.99
CA GLU A 168 8.54 -13.50 -25.72
C GLU A 168 9.44 -13.28 -24.50
N ASP A 169 10.43 -12.39 -24.58
CA ASP A 169 11.30 -12.07 -23.42
C ASP A 169 10.68 -11.03 -22.48
N TYR A 170 9.72 -11.47 -21.67
CA TYR A 170 9.01 -10.60 -20.71
C TYR A 170 9.86 -10.03 -19.59
N ARG A 171 11.16 -10.39 -19.50
CA ARG A 171 12.12 -9.73 -18.61
C ARG A 171 12.31 -8.26 -18.99
N ASP A 172 12.08 -7.92 -20.24
CA ASP A 172 12.16 -6.55 -20.74
C ASP A 172 11.11 -5.65 -20.09
N VAL A 173 9.91 -6.19 -19.79
CA VAL A 173 8.88 -5.49 -19.00
C VAL A 173 9.38 -5.25 -17.56
N GLY A 174 9.99 -6.24 -16.92
CA GLY A 174 10.60 -6.10 -15.59
C GLY A 174 11.71 -5.04 -15.56
N GLU A 175 12.58 -5.00 -16.58
CA GLU A 175 13.57 -3.94 -16.73
C GLU A 175 12.90 -2.57 -16.92
N ALA A 176 11.90 -2.46 -17.80
CA ALA A 176 11.17 -1.22 -18.03
C ALA A 176 10.54 -0.69 -16.75
N MET A 177 9.91 -1.55 -15.93
CA MET A 177 9.36 -1.16 -14.63
C MET A 177 10.42 -0.55 -13.69
N CYS A 178 11.62 -1.11 -13.68
CA CYS A 178 12.74 -0.60 -12.89
C CYS A 178 13.28 0.71 -13.44
N LEU A 179 13.37 0.85 -14.76
CA LEU A 179 14.05 1.96 -15.44
C LEU A 179 13.14 3.15 -15.71
N LEU A 180 11.81 2.93 -15.89
CA LEU A 180 10.82 3.96 -16.20
C LEU A 180 10.06 4.48 -14.96
N TYR A 181 10.38 4.02 -13.76
CA TYR A 181 9.63 4.40 -12.58
C TYR A 181 9.59 5.92 -12.38
N ARG A 182 8.40 6.49 -12.53
CA ARG A 182 8.12 7.92 -12.34
C ARG A 182 7.23 8.13 -11.13
N LYS A 183 7.48 9.21 -10.40
CA LYS A 183 6.59 9.69 -9.37
C LYS A 183 6.49 11.21 -9.48
N ASP A 184 5.25 11.73 -9.51
CA ASP A 184 4.97 13.16 -9.59
C ASP A 184 5.66 13.84 -10.79
N GLY A 185 5.65 13.20 -11.95
CA GLY A 185 6.30 13.70 -13.18
C GLY A 185 7.83 13.72 -13.16
N LYS A 186 8.45 13.27 -12.05
CA LYS A 186 9.90 13.20 -11.89
C LYS A 186 10.43 11.81 -12.18
N ASP A 187 11.47 11.73 -13.00
CA ASP A 187 12.12 10.47 -13.29
C ASP A 187 12.82 9.90 -12.06
N LEU A 188 12.47 8.65 -11.76
CA LEU A 188 13.25 7.68 -11.00
C LEU A 188 13.36 7.88 -9.49
N ASN A 189 12.59 7.10 -8.79
CA ASN A 189 12.87 6.80 -7.40
C ASN A 189 13.84 5.59 -7.31
N PRO A 190 15.13 5.77 -7.02
CA PRO A 190 16.10 4.67 -6.97
C PRO A 190 15.80 3.65 -5.87
N LYS A 191 14.91 3.96 -4.94
CA LYS A 191 14.39 3.02 -3.94
C LYS A 191 13.66 1.84 -4.57
N MET A 192 13.03 2.02 -5.73
CA MET A 192 12.40 0.89 -6.44
C MET A 192 13.42 -0.19 -6.78
N LEU A 193 14.57 0.20 -7.36
CA LEU A 193 15.66 -0.72 -7.68
C LEU A 193 16.18 -1.45 -6.43
N LEU A 194 16.39 -0.71 -5.33
CA LEU A 194 16.87 -1.28 -4.09
C LEU A 194 15.85 -2.26 -3.49
N ARG A 195 14.57 -1.93 -3.51
CA ARG A 195 13.49 -2.79 -2.99
C ARG A 195 13.31 -4.09 -3.77
N VAL A 196 13.47 -4.04 -5.08
CA VAL A 196 13.48 -5.27 -5.90
C VAL A 196 14.61 -6.19 -5.45
N HIS A 197 15.80 -5.65 -5.19
CA HIS A 197 16.90 -6.44 -4.65
C HIS A 197 16.59 -7.01 -3.26
N GLU A 198 16.06 -6.19 -2.36
CA GLU A 198 15.69 -6.61 -1.00
C GLU A 198 14.65 -7.74 -1.03
N LEU A 199 13.64 -7.63 -1.90
CA LEU A 199 12.64 -8.68 -2.09
C LEU A 199 13.25 -9.98 -2.59
N LEU A 200 14.09 -9.92 -3.62
CA LEU A 200 14.75 -11.11 -4.18
C LEU A 200 15.75 -11.75 -3.21
N ASN A 201 16.21 -11.00 -2.20
CA ASN A 201 17.13 -11.47 -1.18
C ASN A 201 16.43 -12.14 0.02
N LEU A 202 15.09 -12.09 0.10
CA LEU A 202 14.35 -12.81 1.13
C LEU A 202 14.45 -14.32 0.92
N ASP A 203 14.75 -15.06 1.98
CA ASP A 203 14.88 -16.52 1.93
C ASP A 203 13.62 -17.21 1.40
N CYS A 204 12.43 -16.71 1.77
CA CYS A 204 11.15 -17.22 1.29
C CYS A 204 10.94 -17.00 -0.22
N VAL A 205 11.33 -15.84 -0.76
CA VAL A 205 11.25 -15.55 -2.20
C VAL A 205 12.32 -16.31 -2.96
N ALA A 206 13.53 -16.42 -2.42
CA ALA A 206 14.60 -17.23 -3.00
C ALA A 206 14.22 -18.71 -3.04
N ALA A 207 13.49 -19.23 -2.05
CA ALA A 207 12.96 -20.59 -2.05
C ALA A 207 11.94 -20.78 -3.18
N ILE A 208 10.99 -19.87 -3.35
CA ILE A 208 10.00 -19.92 -4.44
C ILE A 208 10.72 -19.89 -5.81
N ASN A 209 11.72 -19.04 -5.99
CA ASN A 209 12.49 -18.98 -7.23
C ASN A 209 13.22 -20.31 -7.51
N ARG A 210 13.74 -21.00 -6.51
CA ARG A 210 14.35 -22.33 -6.67
C ARG A 210 13.31 -23.40 -7.05
N GLU A 211 12.13 -23.37 -6.44
CA GLU A 211 11.00 -24.24 -6.81
C GLU A 211 10.62 -24.07 -8.29
N LEU A 212 10.75 -22.85 -8.83
CA LEU A 212 10.51 -22.53 -10.24
C LEU A 212 11.71 -22.86 -11.17
N GLY A 213 12.80 -23.39 -10.63
CA GLY A 213 14.01 -23.71 -11.39
C GLY A 213 14.95 -22.52 -11.61
N PHE A 214 14.73 -21.40 -10.94
CA PHE A 214 15.61 -20.24 -11.03
C PHE A 214 16.71 -20.30 -9.97
N GLY A 215 17.97 -20.17 -10.43
CA GLY A 215 19.13 -20.17 -9.56
C GLY A 215 19.66 -21.57 -9.25
N LYS A 216 20.94 -21.77 -9.55
CA LYS A 216 21.64 -23.07 -9.37
C LYS A 216 22.23 -23.27 -7.96
N SER A 217 22.29 -22.23 -7.15
CA SER A 217 22.94 -22.28 -5.83
C SER A 217 21.96 -22.01 -4.69
N ALA A 218 21.88 -22.94 -3.76
CA ALA A 218 21.12 -22.76 -2.52
C ALA A 218 21.65 -21.64 -1.61
N ARG A 219 22.91 -21.21 -1.81
CA ARG A 219 23.59 -20.24 -0.96
C ARG A 219 23.50 -18.79 -1.41
N LYS A 220 23.05 -18.55 -2.65
CA LYS A 220 22.96 -17.19 -3.20
C LYS A 220 21.57 -16.94 -3.78
N PRO A 221 20.91 -15.84 -3.47
CA PRO A 221 19.67 -15.42 -4.12
C PRO A 221 19.87 -15.26 -5.63
N PHE A 222 18.81 -15.51 -6.38
CA PHE A 222 18.81 -15.30 -7.83
C PHE A 222 18.22 -13.92 -8.14
N TYR A 223 19.03 -13.04 -8.72
CA TYR A 223 18.62 -11.67 -9.03
C TYR A 223 18.18 -11.47 -10.48
N GLY A 224 18.22 -12.52 -11.32
CA GLY A 224 17.86 -12.42 -12.72
C GLY A 224 18.60 -11.32 -13.48
N ARG A 225 17.86 -10.46 -14.16
CA ARG A 225 18.41 -9.30 -14.90
C ARG A 225 18.59 -8.04 -14.06
N TRP A 226 18.24 -8.06 -12.77
CA TRP A 226 18.34 -6.91 -11.89
C TRP A 226 19.74 -6.24 -11.91
N PRO A 227 20.87 -6.97 -11.82
CA PRO A 227 22.20 -6.33 -11.83
C PRO A 227 22.46 -5.53 -13.12
N LYS A 228 22.03 -6.09 -14.26
CA LYS A 228 22.17 -5.40 -15.56
C LYS A 228 21.29 -4.18 -15.67
N ALA A 229 20.07 -4.24 -15.17
CA ALA A 229 19.15 -3.09 -15.13
C ALA A 229 19.75 -1.95 -14.29
N VAL A 230 20.27 -2.27 -13.09
CA VAL A 230 20.91 -1.28 -12.22
C VAL A 230 22.18 -0.70 -12.86
N GLU A 231 23.02 -1.53 -13.49
CA GLU A 231 24.21 -1.07 -14.19
C GLU A 231 23.87 -0.07 -15.30
N LYS A 232 22.88 -0.38 -16.14
CA LYS A 232 22.38 0.54 -17.18
C LYS A 232 21.86 1.85 -16.56
N TRP A 233 21.09 1.74 -15.48
CA TRP A 233 20.56 2.90 -14.77
C TRP A 233 21.67 3.80 -14.23
N LEU A 234 22.70 3.23 -13.59
CA LEU A 234 23.85 3.96 -13.06
C LEU A 234 24.66 4.61 -14.18
N ARG A 235 24.91 3.86 -15.26
CA ARG A 235 25.65 4.37 -16.44
C ARG A 235 24.95 5.57 -17.06
N PHE A 236 23.63 5.49 -17.21
CA PHE A 236 22.86 6.62 -17.71
C PHE A 236 22.94 7.85 -16.79
N ARG A 237 22.96 7.66 -15.47
CA ARG A 237 23.15 8.74 -14.50
C ARG A 237 24.58 9.30 -14.51
N GLU A 238 25.55 8.48 -14.74
CA GLU A 238 26.94 8.91 -14.88
C GLU A 238 27.13 9.83 -16.09
N HIS A 239 26.46 9.53 -17.21
CA HIS A 239 26.47 10.38 -18.41
C HIS A 239 25.55 11.60 -18.32
N ASN A 240 24.69 11.69 -17.28
CA ASN A 240 23.76 12.78 -17.05
C ASN A 240 23.91 13.37 -15.63
N PRO A 241 24.99 14.14 -15.37
CA PRO A 241 25.31 14.63 -14.03
C PRO A 241 24.21 15.48 -13.38
N GLU A 242 23.44 16.22 -14.17
CA GLU A 242 22.33 17.04 -13.68
C GLU A 242 21.21 16.18 -13.06
N MET A 243 20.88 15.06 -13.72
CA MET A 243 19.90 14.11 -13.18
C MET A 243 20.43 13.45 -11.90
N LEU A 244 21.71 13.12 -11.85
CA LEU A 244 22.36 12.62 -10.64
C LEU A 244 22.31 13.65 -9.51
N ALA A 245 22.64 14.92 -9.81
CA ALA A 245 22.57 16.02 -8.84
C ALA A 245 21.14 16.23 -8.33
N GLY A 246 20.13 16.07 -9.18
CA GLY A 246 18.71 16.08 -8.79
C GLY A 246 18.37 15.00 -7.76
N LEU A 247 18.91 13.78 -7.94
CA LEU A 247 18.75 12.70 -6.96
C LEU A 247 19.44 13.01 -5.63
N MET A 248 20.60 13.67 -5.67
CA MET A 248 21.30 14.10 -4.44
C MET A 248 20.48 15.12 -3.67
N LYS A 249 19.93 16.13 -4.36
CA LYS A 249 19.02 17.12 -3.77
C LYS A 249 17.77 16.46 -3.17
N ALA A 250 17.27 15.41 -3.79
CA ALA A 250 16.14 14.64 -3.29
C ALA A 250 16.50 13.65 -2.14
N GLY A 251 17.75 13.63 -1.67
CA GLY A 251 18.17 12.81 -0.52
C GLY A 251 18.47 11.34 -0.86
N PHE A 252 18.63 10.98 -2.12
CA PHE A 252 18.89 9.58 -2.55
C PHE A 252 20.37 9.20 -2.62
N ARG A 253 21.26 10.02 -2.08
CA ARG A 253 22.70 9.77 -2.14
C ARG A 253 23.07 8.35 -1.66
N GLN A 254 22.62 7.98 -0.46
CA GLN A 254 22.94 6.66 0.11
C GLN A 254 22.37 5.53 -0.76
N THR A 255 21.14 5.68 -1.24
CA THR A 255 20.52 4.66 -2.11
C THR A 255 21.32 4.44 -3.40
N VAL A 256 21.84 5.50 -4.03
CA VAL A 256 22.68 5.37 -5.23
C VAL A 256 24.00 4.68 -4.89
N MET A 257 24.59 5.00 -3.75
CA MET A 257 25.82 4.35 -3.26
C MET A 257 25.58 2.85 -3.01
N ASP A 258 24.50 2.51 -2.32
CA ASP A 258 24.13 1.12 -2.06
C ASP A 258 23.92 0.33 -3.37
N LEU A 259 23.29 0.94 -4.37
CA LEU A 259 23.13 0.33 -5.69
C LEU A 259 24.49 0.07 -6.38
N CYS A 260 25.40 1.05 -6.35
CA CYS A 260 26.75 0.88 -6.88
C CYS A 260 27.49 -0.30 -6.21
N GLU A 261 27.43 -0.36 -4.89
CA GLU A 261 28.07 -1.43 -4.10
C GLU A 261 27.48 -2.83 -4.43
N ARG A 262 26.16 -2.94 -4.51
CA ARG A 262 25.47 -4.22 -4.74
C ARG A 262 25.75 -4.81 -6.12
N VAL A 263 25.98 -3.99 -7.14
CA VAL A 263 26.31 -4.45 -8.49
C VAL A 263 27.80 -4.37 -8.81
N GLY A 264 28.59 -3.85 -7.89
CA GLY A 264 30.04 -3.63 -8.12
C GLY A 264 30.32 -2.62 -9.22
N TYR A 265 29.44 -1.61 -9.36
CA TYR A 265 29.59 -0.56 -10.38
C TYR A 265 30.85 0.25 -10.16
N LYS A 266 31.64 0.40 -11.22
CA LYS A 266 32.88 1.18 -11.20
C LYS A 266 32.72 2.39 -12.10
N PRO A 267 32.34 3.55 -11.52
CA PRO A 267 32.24 4.78 -12.31
C PRO A 267 33.57 5.16 -12.96
N GLU A 268 33.51 5.66 -14.16
CA GLU A 268 34.68 6.15 -14.92
C GLU A 268 34.80 7.69 -14.81
N SER A 269 33.67 8.38 -14.65
CA SER A 269 33.59 9.83 -14.61
C SER A 269 33.98 10.40 -13.24
N PRO A 270 35.00 11.31 -13.17
CA PRO A 270 35.29 12.06 -11.94
C PRO A 270 34.07 12.83 -11.40
N VAL A 271 33.25 13.40 -12.30
CA VAL A 271 32.05 14.16 -11.96
C VAL A 271 31.01 13.30 -11.19
N PHE A 272 30.93 12.01 -11.47
CA PHE A 272 30.06 11.08 -10.72
C PHE A 272 30.48 11.02 -9.25
N PHE A 273 31.79 10.90 -8.98
CA PHE A 273 32.30 10.87 -7.61
C PHE A 273 32.14 12.22 -6.90
N GLU A 274 32.37 13.33 -7.59
CA GLU A 274 32.16 14.66 -7.04
C GLU A 274 30.69 14.91 -6.68
N THR A 275 29.78 14.57 -7.59
CA THR A 275 28.34 14.72 -7.38
C THR A 275 27.85 13.88 -6.20
N LEU A 276 28.34 12.66 -6.08
CA LEU A 276 28.05 11.78 -4.93
C LEU A 276 28.86 12.14 -3.69
N ARG A 277 29.82 13.07 -3.81
CA ARG A 277 30.78 13.38 -2.74
C ARG A 277 31.49 12.12 -2.24
N TRP A 278 31.86 11.23 -3.14
CA TRP A 278 32.73 10.08 -2.88
C TRP A 278 34.20 10.46 -3.04
N LYS A 279 35.04 10.11 -2.06
CA LYS A 279 36.51 10.23 -2.27
C LYS A 279 37.02 8.98 -2.97
N GLN A 280 37.69 9.19 -4.09
CA GLN A 280 38.65 8.22 -4.59
C GLN A 280 39.89 8.24 -3.68
N LYS A 281 40.22 7.14 -3.03
CA LYS A 281 41.59 6.97 -2.52
C LYS A 281 42.49 6.77 -3.70
N GLN A 282 43.51 7.67 -3.86
CA GLN A 282 44.62 7.40 -4.76
C GLN A 282 45.24 6.06 -4.34
N ALA A 283 45.33 5.15 -5.31
CA ALA A 283 45.83 3.82 -5.07
C ALA A 283 47.31 3.89 -4.67
N LYS A 284 47.62 3.58 -3.43
CA LYS A 284 48.93 2.99 -3.12
C LYS A 284 48.78 1.51 -3.46
N GLN A 285 49.46 1.10 -4.54
CA GLN A 285 49.61 -0.31 -4.93
C GLN A 285 48.30 -1.12 -5.11
N GLY A 286 47.64 -0.92 -6.24
CA GLY A 286 46.76 -1.94 -6.82
C GLY A 286 45.38 -2.17 -6.23
N HIS A 287 45.04 -1.64 -5.05
CA HIS A 287 43.71 -1.76 -4.45
C HIS A 287 42.97 -0.42 -4.42
N ARG A 288 41.96 -0.27 -5.26
CA ARG A 288 41.03 0.85 -5.21
C ARG A 288 40.05 0.63 -4.05
N THR A 289 40.27 1.28 -2.94
CA THR A 289 39.29 1.40 -1.86
C THR A 289 38.55 2.73 -2.04
N ILE A 290 37.25 2.66 -2.24
CA ILE A 290 36.39 3.85 -2.22
C ILE A 290 36.20 4.25 -0.76
N ALA A 291 36.75 5.38 -0.36
CA ALA A 291 36.55 5.93 0.96
C ALA A 291 35.53 7.07 0.89
N ILE A 292 34.56 7.04 1.76
CA ILE A 292 33.68 8.19 2.03
C ILE A 292 34.59 9.30 2.56
N GLY A 293 34.74 10.35 1.80
CA GLY A 293 35.70 11.32 2.12
C GLY A 293 35.25 12.73 2.37
N ALA A 294 35.78 13.29 3.42
CA ALA A 294 35.64 14.65 3.79
C ALA A 294 36.45 15.59 2.87
N ALA A 295 35.84 16.18 1.88
CA ALA A 295 35.88 17.58 1.60
C ALA A 295 34.48 17.96 1.23
N VAL A 296 33.64 17.64 2.15
CA VAL A 296 32.41 18.35 2.36
C VAL A 296 32.89 19.75 2.80
N LYS A 297 32.50 20.82 2.13
CA LYS A 297 32.05 21.98 2.89
C LYS A 297 31.25 21.34 4.00
N ALA A 298 31.61 21.56 5.26
CA ALA A 298 31.04 20.89 6.42
C ALA A 298 29.57 20.70 6.15
N ALA A 299 29.10 19.46 6.21
CA ALA A 299 27.68 19.21 6.00
C ALA A 299 27.03 20.23 6.91
N GLU A 300 26.16 21.07 6.33
CA GLU A 300 25.50 22.13 7.08
C GLU A 300 25.05 21.49 8.37
N SER A 301 25.76 21.74 9.44
CA SER A 301 25.52 21.16 10.76
C SER A 301 25.14 22.35 11.61
N TRP A 302 24.03 22.23 12.28
CA TRP A 302 23.62 23.21 13.25
C TRP A 302 24.14 22.87 14.67
N GLU A 303 25.11 21.95 14.76
CA GLU A 303 25.79 21.67 16.03
C GLU A 303 26.45 22.94 16.56
N GLY A 304 26.15 23.28 17.81
CA GLY A 304 26.63 24.51 18.46
C GLY A 304 25.79 25.77 18.17
N TRP A 305 24.75 25.69 17.33
CA TRP A 305 23.83 26.80 17.14
C TRP A 305 22.83 26.89 18.29
N THR A 306 22.45 28.11 18.60
CA THR A 306 21.34 28.35 19.55
C THR A 306 20.00 28.15 18.83
N GLU A 307 18.93 27.95 19.62
CA GLU A 307 17.57 27.90 19.09
C GLU A 307 17.22 29.15 18.27
N GLY A 308 17.68 30.33 18.71
CA GLY A 308 17.47 31.60 18.03
C GLY A 308 18.14 31.64 16.64
N ASP A 309 19.38 31.16 16.55
CA ASP A 309 20.12 31.10 15.27
C ASP A 309 19.41 30.17 14.28
N ILE A 310 18.91 29.03 14.76
CA ILE A 310 18.16 28.07 13.98
C ILE A 310 16.87 28.69 13.46
N CYS A 311 16.10 29.35 14.30
CA CYS A 311 14.85 30.02 13.91
C CYS A 311 15.09 31.10 12.85
N GLN A 312 16.12 31.95 13.04
CA GLN A 312 16.48 32.98 12.06
C GLN A 312 16.88 32.36 10.71
N HIS A 313 17.65 31.29 10.73
CA HIS A 313 18.06 30.59 9.53
C HIS A 313 16.88 29.95 8.79
N ILE A 314 15.95 29.34 9.52
CA ILE A 314 14.72 28.76 8.94
C ILE A 314 13.91 29.84 8.22
N VAL A 315 13.69 30.98 8.84
CA VAL A 315 12.91 32.08 8.25
C VAL A 315 13.60 32.65 7.02
N LYS A 316 14.92 32.78 7.06
CA LYS A 316 15.73 33.35 5.97
C LYS A 316 15.85 32.40 4.78
N GLU A 317 16.30 31.17 5.00
CA GLU A 317 16.64 30.21 3.94
C GLU A 317 15.49 29.28 3.54
N LYS A 318 14.42 29.22 4.33
CA LYS A 318 13.19 28.44 4.10
C LYS A 318 13.47 26.98 3.70
N PRO A 319 14.32 26.27 4.44
CA PRO A 319 14.59 24.86 4.14
C PRO A 319 13.33 24.02 4.32
N ASP A 320 13.22 22.89 3.60
CA ASP A 320 12.09 21.98 3.82
C ASP A 320 12.15 21.33 5.20
N TRP A 321 10.98 20.91 5.70
CA TRP A 321 10.85 20.36 7.06
C TRP A 321 11.77 19.15 7.32
N LYS A 322 11.97 18.29 6.36
CA LYS A 322 12.84 17.11 6.52
C LYS A 322 14.29 17.51 6.69
N ARG A 323 14.72 18.57 6.00
CA ARG A 323 16.07 19.13 6.14
C ARG A 323 16.23 19.78 7.51
N ILE A 324 15.23 20.53 7.98
CA ILE A 324 15.24 21.09 9.33
C ILE A 324 15.47 19.99 10.36
N VAL A 325 14.61 18.97 10.37
CA VAL A 325 14.70 17.86 11.34
C VAL A 325 16.03 17.12 11.25
N GLY A 326 16.58 16.97 10.03
CA GLY A 326 17.86 16.30 9.81
C GLY A 326 19.09 17.06 10.33
N LEU A 327 18.98 18.37 10.47
CA LEU A 327 20.07 19.27 10.90
C LEU A 327 19.97 19.67 12.37
N LEU A 328 18.79 19.50 13.01
CA LEU A 328 18.59 19.87 14.40
C LEU A 328 19.56 19.14 15.35
N PRO A 329 20.28 19.89 16.21
CA PRO A 329 21.07 19.29 17.28
C PRO A 329 20.17 18.46 18.21
N LYS A 330 20.69 17.34 18.68
CA LYS A 330 19.96 16.41 19.55
C LYS A 330 19.52 17.04 20.86
N GLU A 331 20.32 17.96 21.34
CA GLU A 331 20.15 18.66 22.62
C GLU A 331 18.98 19.67 22.55
N ILE A 332 18.76 20.26 21.37
CA ILE A 332 17.67 21.24 21.15
C ILE A 332 16.39 20.51 20.74
N GLY A 333 16.49 19.63 19.74
CA GLY A 333 15.32 18.92 19.21
C GLY A 333 14.32 19.85 18.52
N VAL A 334 13.05 19.42 18.40
CA VAL A 334 11.97 20.25 17.86
C VAL A 334 11.27 20.97 19.00
N THR A 335 11.52 22.26 19.07
CA THR A 335 10.87 23.14 20.06
C THR A 335 9.67 23.88 19.46
N ARG A 336 8.90 24.54 20.33
CA ARG A 336 7.79 25.40 19.91
C ARG A 336 8.25 26.51 18.96
N ALA A 337 9.39 27.16 19.26
CA ALA A 337 9.93 28.25 18.46
C ALA A 337 10.37 27.79 17.07
N ILE A 338 11.09 26.67 16.99
CA ILE A 338 11.53 26.07 15.72
C ILE A 338 10.33 25.66 14.86
N MET A 339 9.32 25.05 15.46
CA MET A 339 8.11 24.67 14.73
C MET A 339 7.34 25.90 14.24
N ALA A 340 7.21 26.94 15.06
CA ALA A 340 6.57 28.19 14.67
C ALA A 340 7.33 28.87 13.51
N ALA A 341 8.65 28.97 13.59
CA ALA A 341 9.50 29.50 12.52
C ALA A 341 9.35 28.69 11.20
N ALA A 342 9.28 27.36 11.29
CA ALA A 342 9.07 26.52 10.12
C ALA A 342 7.68 26.69 9.49
N ILE A 343 6.65 26.94 10.30
CA ILE A 343 5.30 27.23 9.81
C ILE A 343 5.27 28.60 9.14
N GLU A 344 5.85 29.62 9.75
CA GLU A 344 5.95 30.97 9.20
C GLU A 344 6.73 30.99 7.88
N ALA A 345 7.86 30.30 7.83
CA ALA A 345 8.69 30.16 6.63
C ALA A 345 8.01 29.33 5.50
N LYS A 346 6.84 28.74 5.75
CA LYS A 346 6.15 27.78 4.85
C LYS A 346 7.01 26.56 4.51
N SER A 347 7.88 26.15 5.43
CA SER A 347 8.75 24.96 5.31
C SER A 347 7.97 23.64 5.44
N LEU A 348 6.73 23.67 5.95
CA LEU A 348 5.83 22.54 6.04
C LEU A 348 4.80 22.59 4.91
N SER A 349 4.61 21.47 4.23
CA SER A 349 3.47 21.26 3.33
C SER A 349 2.18 21.04 4.15
N ASP A 350 1.01 21.15 3.51
CA ASP A 350 -0.27 20.86 4.15
C ASP A 350 -0.32 19.41 4.67
N LYS A 351 0.30 18.49 3.94
CA LYS A 351 0.47 17.10 4.35
C LYS A 351 1.35 16.96 5.60
N ASP A 352 2.43 17.75 5.71
CA ASP A 352 3.29 17.74 6.89
C ASP A 352 2.53 18.32 8.10
N LEU A 353 1.71 19.34 7.92
CA LEU A 353 0.86 19.90 8.98
C LEU A 353 -0.12 18.86 9.55
N ILE A 354 -0.75 18.07 8.67
CA ILE A 354 -1.65 16.99 9.10
C ILE A 354 -0.85 15.91 9.84
N ILE A 355 0.28 15.46 9.29
CA ILE A 355 1.11 14.41 9.90
C ILE A 355 1.65 14.83 11.26
N LEU A 356 1.97 16.11 11.44
CA LEU A 356 2.55 16.66 12.66
C LEU A 356 1.50 17.17 13.66
N THR A 357 0.22 16.93 13.42
CA THR A 357 -0.85 17.37 14.33
C THR A 357 -0.59 17.02 15.79
N PRO A 358 -0.17 15.78 16.16
CA PRO A 358 0.14 15.45 17.55
C PRO A 358 1.28 16.31 18.13
N THR A 359 2.24 16.69 17.30
CA THR A 359 3.36 17.56 17.71
C THR A 359 2.89 19.00 17.86
N LEU A 360 2.08 19.50 16.93
CA LEU A 360 1.50 20.84 17.00
C LEU A 360 0.64 20.99 18.27
N GLU A 361 -0.12 19.94 18.61
CA GLU A 361 -0.91 19.89 19.84
C GLU A 361 -0.02 19.90 21.08
N SER A 362 0.99 19.02 21.16
CA SER A 362 1.88 18.90 22.31
C SER A 362 2.70 20.17 22.57
N LEU A 363 2.98 20.95 21.53
CA LEU A 363 3.67 22.24 21.60
C LEU A 363 2.72 23.43 21.82
N GLY A 364 1.41 23.18 21.95
CA GLY A 364 0.39 24.22 22.11
C GLY A 364 0.25 25.16 20.91
N LEU A 365 0.69 24.74 19.73
CA LEU A 365 0.66 25.58 18.52
C LEU A 365 -0.72 25.61 17.86
N LEU A 366 -1.58 24.62 18.09
CA LEU A 366 -2.97 24.64 17.63
C LEU A 366 -3.85 25.65 18.38
N GLU A 367 -3.36 26.25 19.48
CA GLU A 367 -4.00 27.35 20.18
C GLU A 367 -3.70 28.69 19.52
N VAL A 368 -2.66 28.78 18.69
CA VAL A 368 -2.30 29.97 17.92
C VAL A 368 -3.22 30.10 16.72
N GLN A 369 -3.95 31.22 16.61
CA GLN A 369 -5.01 31.40 15.62
C GLN A 369 -4.55 31.17 14.17
N ASP A 370 -3.42 31.74 13.77
CA ASP A 370 -2.89 31.61 12.38
C ASP A 370 -2.46 30.18 12.07
N VAL A 371 -1.83 29.50 13.02
CA VAL A 371 -1.43 28.10 12.88
C VAL A 371 -2.66 27.20 12.75
N ARG A 372 -3.65 27.45 13.61
CA ARG A 372 -4.91 26.72 13.60
C ARG A 372 -5.67 26.92 12.30
N ALA A 373 -5.79 28.14 11.82
CA ALA A 373 -6.47 28.46 10.56
C ALA A 373 -5.80 27.76 9.37
N ARG A 374 -4.47 27.76 9.31
CA ARG A 374 -3.71 27.05 8.27
C ARG A 374 -3.87 25.53 8.37
N TRP A 375 -3.84 24.98 9.58
CA TRP A 375 -4.05 23.57 9.82
C TRP A 375 -5.49 23.14 9.43
N GLU A 376 -6.50 23.92 9.78
CA GLU A 376 -7.89 23.68 9.39
C GLU A 376 -8.08 23.74 7.87
N SER A 377 -7.40 24.66 7.19
CA SER A 377 -7.38 24.70 5.72
C SER A 377 -6.73 23.47 5.13
N ALA A 378 -5.60 23.03 5.67
CA ALA A 378 -4.90 21.81 5.23
C ALA A 378 -5.78 20.55 5.43
N THR A 379 -6.49 20.45 6.56
CA THR A 379 -7.38 19.31 6.84
C THR A 379 -8.59 19.28 5.91
N LYS A 380 -9.19 20.43 5.59
CA LYS A 380 -10.32 20.51 4.63
C LYS A 380 -9.92 20.09 3.20
N ASN A 381 -8.67 20.34 2.83
CA ASN A 381 -8.15 20.01 1.51
C ASN A 381 -7.42 18.66 1.46
N ALA A 382 -7.50 17.87 2.54
CA ALA A 382 -6.86 16.56 2.59
C ALA A 382 -7.44 15.61 1.53
N GLU A 383 -6.59 15.13 0.65
CA GLU A 383 -6.94 14.15 -0.39
C GLU A 383 -6.66 12.71 0.06
N ASP A 384 -6.02 12.54 1.22
CA ASP A 384 -5.60 11.22 1.69
C ASP A 384 -6.18 10.92 3.10
N THR A 385 -6.45 9.64 3.33
CA THR A 385 -7.09 9.12 4.53
C THR A 385 -6.15 9.01 5.76
N ARG A 386 -4.92 9.53 5.68
CA ARG A 386 -3.93 9.46 6.78
C ARG A 386 -4.35 10.24 8.02
N ALA A 387 -5.21 11.24 7.84
CA ALA A 387 -5.73 12.06 8.93
C ALA A 387 -6.34 11.20 10.05
N ALA A 388 -7.05 10.13 9.73
CA ALA A 388 -7.65 9.27 10.73
C ALA A 388 -6.64 8.44 11.54
N ASN A 389 -5.55 7.99 10.92
CA ASN A 389 -4.49 7.30 11.66
C ASN A 389 -3.76 8.26 12.61
N ILE A 390 -3.68 9.52 12.24
CA ILE A 390 -3.09 10.58 13.03
C ILE A 390 -4.00 10.93 14.22
N ALA A 391 -5.32 10.93 14.03
CA ALA A 391 -6.31 11.18 15.07
C ALA A 391 -6.15 10.25 16.29
N LYS A 392 -5.65 9.02 16.09
CA LYS A 392 -5.39 8.07 17.19
C LYS A 392 -4.32 8.55 18.17
N ASN A 393 -3.42 9.42 17.72
CA ASN A 393 -2.26 9.92 18.50
C ASN A 393 -2.47 11.34 19.04
N VAL A 394 -3.62 11.94 18.82
CA VAL A 394 -3.99 13.28 19.30
C VAL A 394 -4.72 13.16 20.63
N GLN A 395 -4.58 14.14 21.53
CA GLN A 395 -5.24 14.11 22.85
C GLN A 395 -6.57 14.85 22.84
N SER A 396 -6.64 16.02 22.19
CA SER A 396 -7.84 16.83 22.10
C SER A 396 -8.95 16.16 21.28
N GLN A 397 -10.11 15.98 21.87
CA GLN A 397 -11.27 15.40 21.17
C GLN A 397 -11.68 16.26 19.97
N ALA A 398 -11.70 17.59 20.11
CA ALA A 398 -12.06 18.50 19.02
C ALA A 398 -11.10 18.40 17.80
N VAL A 399 -9.82 18.14 18.04
CA VAL A 399 -8.82 17.92 16.97
C VAL A 399 -9.00 16.55 16.35
N LYS A 400 -9.30 15.52 17.14
CA LYS A 400 -9.65 14.17 16.64
C LYS A 400 -10.84 14.22 15.71
N ASP A 401 -11.91 14.88 16.15
CA ASP A 401 -13.16 14.97 15.40
C ASP A 401 -12.92 15.65 14.03
N LYS A 402 -12.14 16.72 13.98
CA LYS A 402 -11.78 17.39 12.72
C LYS A 402 -10.91 16.55 11.80
N LEU A 403 -9.96 15.79 12.34
CA LEU A 403 -9.14 14.89 11.55
C LEU A 403 -9.98 13.72 11.01
N GLN A 404 -10.92 13.22 11.81
CA GLN A 404 -11.84 12.19 11.40
C GLN A 404 -12.76 12.69 10.28
N GLU A 405 -13.37 13.88 10.47
CA GLU A 405 -14.21 14.54 9.46
C GLU A 405 -13.46 14.76 8.13
N ALA A 406 -12.19 15.19 8.21
CA ALA A 406 -11.35 15.36 7.01
C ALA A 406 -11.11 14.02 6.28
N ALA A 407 -10.83 12.96 7.03
CA ALA A 407 -10.64 11.63 6.47
C ALA A 407 -11.92 11.06 5.86
N ASP A 408 -13.05 11.24 6.54
CA ASP A 408 -14.37 10.80 6.06
C ASP A 408 -14.77 11.56 4.80
N THR A 409 -14.49 12.87 4.74
CA THR A 409 -14.74 13.69 3.54
C THR A 409 -13.87 13.26 2.36
N ALA A 410 -12.58 12.98 2.58
CA ALA A 410 -11.68 12.48 1.54
C ALA A 410 -12.14 11.10 1.02
N MET A 411 -12.57 10.23 1.94
CA MET A 411 -13.12 8.92 1.62
C MET A 411 -14.40 9.03 0.80
N GLN A 412 -15.36 9.86 1.24
CA GLN A 412 -16.61 10.09 0.52
C GLN A 412 -16.39 10.61 -0.90
N LYS A 413 -15.51 11.60 -1.08
CA LYS A 413 -15.18 12.11 -2.43
C LYS A 413 -14.64 10.99 -3.34
N ALA A 414 -13.73 10.16 -2.82
CA ALA A 414 -13.16 9.06 -3.58
C ALA A 414 -14.21 7.99 -3.95
N VAL A 415 -15.18 7.74 -3.07
CA VAL A 415 -16.27 6.77 -3.31
C VAL A 415 -17.29 7.35 -4.28
N VAL A 416 -17.74 8.59 -4.09
CA VAL A 416 -18.73 9.24 -4.97
C VAL A 416 -18.27 9.26 -6.43
N GLU A 417 -16.97 9.56 -6.67
CA GLU A 417 -16.42 9.55 -8.03
C GLU A 417 -16.52 8.17 -8.69
N VAL A 418 -16.28 7.12 -7.91
CA VAL A 418 -16.29 5.73 -8.39
C VAL A 418 -17.71 5.19 -8.53
N MET A 419 -18.65 5.67 -7.69
CA MET A 419 -20.02 5.16 -7.57
C MET A 419 -21.02 5.82 -8.50
N ARG A 420 -20.62 6.81 -9.30
CA ARG A 420 -21.53 7.62 -10.10
C ARG A 420 -22.54 6.83 -10.93
N ASN A 421 -22.19 5.63 -11.38
CA ASN A 421 -23.02 4.76 -12.22
C ASN A 421 -23.20 3.37 -11.59
N ILE A 422 -23.17 3.28 -10.26
CA ILE A 422 -23.29 2.00 -9.55
C ILE A 422 -24.37 2.09 -8.50
N ARG A 423 -25.19 1.03 -8.45
CA ARG A 423 -26.16 0.80 -7.39
C ARG A 423 -25.72 -0.38 -6.56
N LEU A 424 -25.53 -0.15 -5.27
CA LEU A 424 -25.03 -1.15 -4.34
C LEU A 424 -26.17 -1.74 -3.51
N TYR A 425 -26.26 -3.05 -3.49
CA TYR A 425 -27.17 -3.83 -2.66
C TYR A 425 -26.37 -4.55 -1.60
N LEU A 426 -26.54 -4.17 -0.35
CA LEU A 426 -25.80 -4.73 0.78
C LEU A 426 -26.73 -5.59 1.64
N MET A 427 -26.44 -6.87 1.73
CA MET A 427 -27.23 -7.86 2.45
C MET A 427 -26.45 -8.40 3.65
N VAL A 428 -27.00 -8.26 4.84
CA VAL A 428 -26.36 -8.64 6.11
C VAL A 428 -27.06 -9.86 6.70
N ASP A 429 -26.30 -10.92 6.87
CA ASP A 429 -26.74 -12.14 7.52
C ASP A 429 -26.96 -11.92 9.02
N THR A 430 -28.17 -12.29 9.48
CA THR A 430 -28.57 -12.26 10.88
C THR A 430 -29.06 -13.64 11.36
N SER A 431 -28.59 -14.69 10.72
CA SER A 431 -28.88 -16.09 11.11
C SER A 431 -28.26 -16.45 12.46
N GLY A 432 -28.59 -17.64 12.97
CA GLY A 432 -28.14 -18.11 14.28
C GLY A 432 -26.61 -18.24 14.39
N SER A 433 -25.92 -18.65 13.32
CA SER A 433 -24.46 -18.74 13.26
C SER A 433 -23.75 -17.39 13.44
N MET A 434 -24.45 -16.28 13.12
CA MET A 434 -23.90 -14.91 13.22
C MET A 434 -24.03 -14.29 14.63
N THR A 435 -24.54 -15.01 15.63
CA THR A 435 -24.81 -14.46 16.96
C THR A 435 -23.58 -13.81 17.61
N GLU A 436 -22.45 -14.49 17.59
CA GLU A 436 -21.21 -13.96 18.17
C GLU A 436 -20.56 -12.89 17.28
N SER A 437 -20.83 -12.90 15.99
CA SER A 437 -20.25 -12.01 14.98
C SER A 437 -21.08 -10.76 14.71
N THR A 438 -22.24 -10.62 15.32
CA THR A 438 -23.15 -9.48 15.14
C THR A 438 -22.50 -8.12 15.41
N PRO A 439 -21.68 -7.92 16.47
CA PRO A 439 -21.00 -6.64 16.71
C PRO A 439 -20.07 -6.28 15.56
N LEU A 440 -19.36 -7.26 15.00
CA LEU A 440 -18.49 -7.07 13.86
C LEU A 440 -19.29 -6.73 12.59
N ALA A 441 -20.38 -7.44 12.31
CA ALA A 441 -21.25 -7.14 11.17
C ALA A 441 -21.83 -5.71 11.26
N LYS A 442 -22.24 -5.27 12.45
CA LYS A 442 -22.70 -3.89 12.71
C LYS A 442 -21.62 -2.87 12.46
N PHE A 443 -20.41 -3.13 12.95
CA PHE A 443 -19.25 -2.26 12.73
C PHE A 443 -18.93 -2.13 11.23
N LEU A 444 -18.86 -3.24 10.51
CA LEU A 444 -18.59 -3.28 9.09
C LEU A 444 -19.66 -2.54 8.28
N LEU A 445 -20.94 -2.77 8.61
CA LEU A 445 -22.04 -2.04 7.99
C LEU A 445 -21.94 -0.54 8.26
N GLY A 446 -21.58 -0.13 9.48
CA GLY A 446 -21.36 1.27 9.85
C GLY A 446 -20.28 1.94 9.00
N GLN A 447 -19.16 1.27 8.81
CA GLN A 447 -18.07 1.75 7.96
C GLN A 447 -18.49 1.86 6.49
N PHE A 448 -19.24 0.88 6.00
CA PHE A 448 -19.74 0.89 4.63
C PHE A 448 -20.69 2.06 4.38
N VAL A 449 -21.66 2.23 5.24
CA VAL A 449 -22.70 3.27 5.09
C VAL A 449 -22.13 4.68 5.17
N GLN A 450 -21.09 4.89 5.99
CA GLN A 450 -20.39 6.19 6.04
C GLN A 450 -19.70 6.56 4.73
N ALA A 451 -19.28 5.55 3.97
CA ALA A 451 -18.54 5.75 2.74
C ALA A 451 -19.44 6.00 1.51
N PHE A 452 -20.75 5.69 1.59
CA PHE A 452 -21.62 5.66 0.41
C PHE A 452 -22.71 6.73 0.41
N PRO A 453 -23.02 7.26 -0.79
CA PRO A 453 -24.26 8.02 -1.00
C PRO A 453 -25.46 7.10 -0.74
N LEU A 454 -26.39 7.52 0.14
CA LEU A 454 -27.54 6.68 0.52
C LEU A 454 -28.53 6.45 -0.63
N ASP A 455 -28.54 7.31 -1.62
CA ASP A 455 -29.38 7.21 -2.84
C ASP A 455 -28.92 6.10 -3.79
N HIS A 456 -27.67 5.65 -3.68
CA HIS A 456 -27.09 4.54 -4.43
C HIS A 456 -26.90 3.26 -3.60
N LEU A 457 -27.32 3.26 -2.32
CA LEU A 457 -27.14 2.15 -1.38
C LEU A 457 -28.47 1.62 -0.86
N HIS A 458 -28.75 0.35 -1.11
CA HIS A 458 -29.88 -0.37 -0.53
C HIS A 458 -29.38 -1.44 0.41
N VAL A 459 -29.95 -1.50 1.61
CA VAL A 459 -29.51 -2.44 2.65
C VAL A 459 -30.64 -3.35 3.06
N SER A 460 -30.37 -4.64 3.18
CA SER A 460 -31.27 -5.60 3.83
C SER A 460 -30.54 -6.43 4.87
N ILE A 461 -31.31 -6.92 5.81
CA ILE A 461 -30.90 -7.97 6.73
C ILE A 461 -31.73 -9.23 6.42
N PHE A 462 -31.14 -10.38 6.62
CA PHE A 462 -31.80 -11.64 6.34
C PHE A 462 -31.39 -12.76 7.31
N ASN A 463 -32.28 -13.69 7.44
CA ASN A 463 -32.09 -15.03 8.00
C ASN A 463 -32.91 -16.01 7.13
N THR A 464 -33.96 -16.65 7.63
CA THR A 464 -34.95 -17.37 6.81
C THR A 464 -35.92 -16.43 6.07
N SER A 465 -35.95 -15.16 6.45
CA SER A 465 -36.72 -14.08 5.82
C SER A 465 -35.87 -12.84 5.66
N GLY A 466 -36.15 -12.05 4.64
CA GLY A 466 -35.45 -10.80 4.38
C GLY A 466 -36.27 -9.57 4.78
N LYS A 467 -35.60 -8.55 5.28
CA LYS A 467 -36.18 -7.25 5.62
C LYS A 467 -35.28 -6.13 5.14
N GLU A 468 -35.85 -5.19 4.41
CA GLU A 468 -35.13 -3.95 4.06
C GLU A 468 -34.84 -3.10 5.31
N LEU A 469 -33.67 -2.51 5.36
CA LEU A 469 -33.18 -1.67 6.42
C LEU A 469 -33.06 -0.22 5.93
N THR A 470 -33.93 0.66 6.41
CA THR A 470 -33.87 2.08 6.08
C THR A 470 -32.86 2.78 6.98
N ILE A 471 -31.78 3.29 6.38
CA ILE A 471 -30.74 4.07 7.08
C ILE A 471 -31.00 5.54 6.79
N LYS A 472 -31.35 6.32 7.82
CA LYS A 472 -31.68 7.74 7.67
C LYS A 472 -30.45 8.64 7.61
N HIS A 473 -29.37 8.24 8.25
CA HIS A 473 -28.11 9.01 8.32
C HIS A 473 -26.92 8.09 8.02
N PRO A 474 -25.99 8.49 7.14
CA PRO A 474 -24.80 7.72 6.80
C PRO A 474 -23.75 7.80 7.91
N SER A 475 -24.05 7.22 9.07
CA SER A 475 -23.18 7.23 10.24
C SER A 475 -23.27 5.91 11.00
N ALA A 476 -22.26 5.58 11.80
CA ALA A 476 -22.27 4.41 12.66
C ALA A 476 -23.48 4.40 13.60
N ALA A 477 -23.82 5.55 14.18
CA ALA A 477 -25.02 5.72 15.02
C ALA A 477 -26.33 5.50 14.22
N GLY A 478 -26.38 5.94 12.97
CA GLY A 478 -27.53 5.70 12.08
C GLY A 478 -27.74 4.23 11.79
N VAL A 479 -26.66 3.48 11.59
CA VAL A 479 -26.68 2.02 11.42
C VAL A 479 -27.07 1.32 12.72
N GLU A 480 -26.50 1.71 13.84
CA GLU A 480 -26.82 1.14 15.15
C GLU A 480 -28.30 1.33 15.49
N ASN A 481 -28.84 2.53 15.25
CA ASN A 481 -30.26 2.81 15.41
C ASN A 481 -31.14 1.95 14.49
N ALA A 482 -30.73 1.77 13.22
CA ALA A 482 -31.47 0.95 12.27
C ALA A 482 -31.44 -0.54 12.62
N LEU A 483 -30.39 -1.01 13.29
CA LEU A 483 -30.21 -2.38 13.75
C LEU A 483 -30.70 -2.59 15.21
N THR A 484 -31.27 -1.58 15.86
CA THR A 484 -31.80 -1.69 17.23
C THR A 484 -32.94 -2.68 17.26
N GLY A 485 -32.88 -3.63 18.19
CA GLY A 485 -33.89 -4.66 18.36
C GLY A 485 -33.81 -5.86 17.43
N ILE A 486 -32.87 -5.87 16.47
CA ILE A 486 -32.62 -7.03 15.62
C ILE A 486 -31.76 -8.03 16.41
N ARG A 487 -32.33 -9.24 16.60
CA ARG A 487 -31.62 -10.35 17.26
C ARG A 487 -31.30 -11.41 16.22
N PRO A 488 -30.04 -11.88 16.16
CA PRO A 488 -29.69 -13.02 15.32
C PRO A 488 -30.46 -14.27 15.70
N GLY A 489 -30.82 -15.08 14.73
CA GLY A 489 -31.50 -16.33 14.95
C GLY A 489 -32.17 -16.90 13.70
N GLY A 490 -32.58 -18.16 13.78
CA GLY A 490 -33.13 -18.89 12.64
C GLY A 490 -32.09 -19.50 11.72
N GLY A 491 -32.53 -20.12 10.65
CA GLY A 491 -31.66 -20.61 9.57
C GLY A 491 -31.27 -19.52 8.60
N THR A 492 -30.57 -19.88 7.51
CA THR A 492 -29.98 -18.96 6.56
C THR A 492 -30.55 -19.16 5.16
N ASP A 493 -31.04 -18.08 4.54
CA ASP A 493 -31.54 -18.02 3.17
C ASP A 493 -30.99 -16.73 2.52
N TYR A 494 -29.89 -16.83 1.78
CA TYR A 494 -29.25 -15.69 1.10
C TYR A 494 -30.19 -15.02 0.08
N GLY A 495 -31.06 -15.79 -0.55
CA GLY A 495 -32.08 -15.27 -1.47
C GLY A 495 -33.09 -14.35 -0.79
N ALA A 496 -33.33 -14.52 0.51
CA ALA A 496 -34.26 -13.66 1.24
C ALA A 496 -33.80 -12.21 1.30
N GLY A 497 -32.49 -11.98 1.44
CA GLY A 497 -31.94 -10.63 1.40
C GLY A 497 -32.17 -9.94 0.06
N ILE A 498 -32.02 -10.67 -1.04
CA ILE A 498 -32.25 -10.17 -2.39
C ILE A 498 -33.73 -9.87 -2.63
N ARG A 499 -34.61 -10.79 -2.24
CA ARG A 499 -36.08 -10.59 -2.37
C ARG A 499 -36.55 -9.34 -1.66
N ALA A 500 -35.94 -8.98 -0.53
CA ALA A 500 -36.28 -7.77 0.21
C ALA A 500 -35.95 -6.49 -0.59
N LEU A 501 -34.94 -6.52 -1.47
CA LEU A 501 -34.46 -5.37 -2.21
C LEU A 501 -34.82 -5.37 -3.70
N GLN A 502 -35.50 -6.41 -4.21
CA GLN A 502 -35.75 -6.59 -5.65
C GLN A 502 -36.60 -5.48 -6.29
N HIS A 503 -37.29 -4.66 -5.52
CA HIS A 503 -38.07 -3.54 -6.01
C HIS A 503 -37.24 -2.30 -6.32
N HIS A 504 -36.04 -2.20 -5.79
CA HIS A 504 -35.09 -1.14 -6.14
C HIS A 504 -34.28 -1.52 -7.38
N LYS A 505 -34.92 -1.40 -8.55
CA LYS A 505 -34.22 -1.70 -9.81
C LYS A 505 -33.14 -0.65 -10.08
N PRO A 506 -31.94 -1.07 -10.59
CA PRO A 506 -30.95 -0.10 -11.07
C PRO A 506 -31.51 0.67 -12.26
N ALA A 507 -31.09 1.92 -12.42
CA ALA A 507 -31.39 2.67 -13.63
C ALA A 507 -30.67 2.05 -14.84
N ALA A 508 -31.09 2.45 -16.06
CA ALA A 508 -30.56 1.84 -17.28
C ALA A 508 -29.05 2.10 -17.51
N ASP A 509 -28.50 3.12 -16.86
CA ASP A 509 -27.10 3.53 -16.88
C ASP A 509 -26.34 3.15 -15.60
N GLU A 510 -26.99 2.43 -14.68
CA GLU A 510 -26.39 1.94 -13.44
C GLU A 510 -26.11 0.45 -13.50
N ASP A 511 -24.96 0.04 -12.97
CA ASP A 511 -24.58 -1.33 -12.75
C ASP A 511 -24.93 -1.76 -11.31
N ALA A 512 -25.55 -2.94 -11.16
CA ALA A 512 -25.85 -3.49 -9.86
C ALA A 512 -24.66 -4.28 -9.31
N ILE A 513 -24.23 -3.94 -8.10
CA ILE A 513 -23.27 -4.74 -7.34
C ILE A 513 -23.96 -5.25 -6.09
N MET A 514 -23.86 -6.55 -5.84
CA MET A 514 -24.40 -7.16 -4.62
C MET A 514 -23.27 -7.49 -3.66
N MET A 515 -23.41 -7.03 -2.42
CA MET A 515 -22.47 -7.32 -1.35
C MET A 515 -23.17 -8.05 -0.21
N PHE A 516 -22.50 -9.07 0.30
CA PHE A 516 -22.99 -9.91 1.38
C PHE A 516 -22.04 -9.83 2.57
N VAL A 517 -22.60 -9.77 3.76
CA VAL A 517 -21.87 -9.85 5.04
C VAL A 517 -22.37 -11.10 5.75
N GLY A 518 -21.53 -12.11 5.93
CA GLY A 518 -21.94 -13.38 6.55
C GLY A 518 -20.92 -14.50 6.36
N ASP A 519 -21.36 -15.72 6.65
CA ASP A 519 -20.55 -16.94 6.60
C ASP A 519 -20.76 -17.82 5.35
N GLN A 520 -21.60 -17.40 4.42
CA GLN A 520 -22.00 -18.12 3.21
C GLN A 520 -22.76 -19.44 3.43
N GLY A 521 -23.33 -19.63 4.60
CA GLY A 521 -24.05 -20.84 4.99
C GLY A 521 -25.48 -20.90 4.49
N ASP A 522 -25.74 -20.94 3.17
CA ASP A 522 -27.11 -21.01 2.62
C ASP A 522 -27.72 -22.42 2.77
N GLN A 523 -28.76 -22.52 3.56
CA GLN A 523 -29.45 -23.79 3.84
C GLN A 523 -30.56 -24.10 2.83
N ARG A 524 -31.04 -23.11 2.10
CA ARG A 524 -32.21 -23.28 1.21
C ARG A 524 -31.83 -23.72 -0.21
N GLY A 525 -30.65 -23.36 -0.68
CA GLY A 525 -30.12 -23.75 -1.98
C GLY A 525 -30.80 -23.10 -3.20
N SER A 526 -31.66 -22.09 -2.99
CA SER A 526 -32.36 -21.37 -4.07
C SER A 526 -31.70 -20.03 -4.44
N PHE A 527 -30.56 -19.74 -3.88
CA PHE A 527 -29.90 -18.43 -3.98
C PHE A 527 -29.68 -17.96 -5.43
N MET A 528 -29.17 -18.84 -6.30
CA MET A 528 -29.00 -18.52 -7.73
C MET A 528 -30.31 -18.13 -8.40
N GLN A 529 -31.39 -18.93 -8.16
CA GLN A 529 -32.71 -18.66 -8.74
C GLN A 529 -33.30 -17.34 -8.25
N ASP A 530 -33.06 -17.00 -6.98
CA ASP A 530 -33.51 -15.73 -6.40
C ASP A 530 -32.76 -14.53 -7.01
N VAL A 531 -31.46 -14.68 -7.31
CA VAL A 531 -30.67 -13.67 -8.06
C VAL A 531 -31.28 -13.44 -9.45
N GLU A 532 -31.52 -14.51 -10.22
CA GLU A 532 -32.07 -14.42 -11.57
C GLU A 532 -33.50 -13.80 -11.58
N ARG A 533 -34.38 -14.27 -10.68
CA ARG A 533 -35.75 -13.78 -10.55
C ARG A 533 -35.80 -12.33 -10.03
N SER A 534 -34.79 -11.88 -9.31
CA SER A 534 -34.76 -10.53 -8.79
C SER A 534 -34.80 -9.47 -9.91
N GLY A 535 -34.31 -9.80 -11.09
CA GLY A 535 -34.17 -8.85 -12.21
C GLY A 535 -33.26 -7.67 -11.91
N LEU A 536 -32.34 -7.82 -10.94
CA LEU A 536 -31.34 -6.80 -10.60
C LEU A 536 -30.07 -6.90 -11.47
N HIS A 537 -29.86 -8.04 -12.11
CA HIS A 537 -28.75 -8.31 -13.04
C HIS A 537 -27.39 -7.86 -12.52
N PRO A 538 -26.91 -8.43 -11.38
CA PRO A 538 -25.65 -8.00 -10.79
C PRO A 538 -24.48 -8.26 -11.73
N VAL A 539 -23.55 -7.32 -11.79
CA VAL A 539 -22.31 -7.42 -12.57
C VAL A 539 -21.16 -7.98 -11.73
N ALA A 540 -21.27 -7.94 -10.42
CA ALA A 540 -20.28 -8.51 -9.49
C ALA A 540 -20.90 -8.79 -8.12
N PHE A 541 -20.31 -9.76 -7.42
CA PHE A 541 -20.55 -9.99 -6.00
C PHE A 541 -19.36 -9.58 -5.16
N GLY A 542 -19.62 -9.03 -3.97
CA GLY A 542 -18.64 -8.86 -2.91
C GLY A 542 -19.08 -9.68 -1.70
N MET A 543 -18.15 -10.36 -1.06
CA MET A 543 -18.38 -11.13 0.15
C MET A 543 -17.49 -10.63 1.27
N LEU A 544 -18.09 -10.02 2.28
CA LEU A 544 -17.48 -9.77 3.57
C LEU A 544 -17.60 -11.06 4.38
N PHE A 545 -16.55 -11.84 4.29
CA PHE A 545 -16.55 -13.17 4.87
C PHE A 545 -16.31 -13.12 6.38
N ILE A 546 -17.24 -13.72 7.14
CA ILE A 546 -17.14 -13.92 8.57
C ILE A 546 -17.10 -15.44 8.80
N GLU A 547 -15.97 -15.93 9.29
CA GLU A 547 -15.74 -17.35 9.48
C GLU A 547 -16.57 -17.88 10.66
N THR A 548 -17.43 -18.87 10.37
CA THR A 548 -18.22 -19.63 11.36
C THR A 548 -18.15 -21.13 11.02
N GLY A 549 -18.77 -21.98 11.85
CA GLY A 549 -18.84 -23.43 11.61
C GLY A 549 -19.53 -23.81 10.29
N ASP A 550 -20.40 -22.96 9.74
CA ASP A 550 -21.19 -23.20 8.53
C ASP A 550 -20.54 -22.71 7.25
N SER A 551 -19.32 -22.19 7.31
CA SER A 551 -18.58 -21.57 6.19
C SER A 551 -18.25 -22.51 5.01
N ALA A 552 -18.54 -23.81 5.12
CA ALA A 552 -18.23 -24.78 4.07
C ALA A 552 -19.10 -24.66 2.80
N TYR A 553 -20.28 -24.04 2.91
CA TYR A 553 -21.25 -23.97 1.79
C TYR A 553 -20.84 -23.04 0.66
N ARG A 554 -20.14 -21.96 0.94
CA ARG A 554 -19.67 -20.96 -0.04
C ARG A 554 -20.74 -20.56 -1.08
N ALA A 555 -21.95 -20.33 -0.64
CA ALA A 555 -23.09 -20.10 -1.53
C ALA A 555 -22.90 -18.90 -2.46
N VAL A 556 -22.34 -17.80 -1.98
CA VAL A 556 -22.13 -16.58 -2.76
C VAL A 556 -21.07 -16.80 -3.84
N GLU A 557 -19.92 -17.38 -3.48
CA GLU A 557 -18.82 -17.65 -4.44
C GLU A 557 -19.26 -18.65 -5.52
N ARG A 558 -20.00 -19.67 -5.13
CA ARG A 558 -20.51 -20.69 -6.04
C ARG A 558 -21.50 -20.10 -7.04
N THR A 559 -22.47 -19.34 -6.56
CA THR A 559 -23.46 -18.67 -7.43
C THR A 559 -22.80 -17.66 -8.37
N ALA A 560 -21.81 -16.90 -7.91
CA ALA A 560 -21.04 -16.03 -8.79
C ALA A 560 -20.34 -16.79 -9.91
N ALA A 561 -19.76 -17.96 -9.60
CA ALA A 561 -19.12 -18.80 -10.60
C ALA A 561 -20.12 -19.36 -11.64
N GLU A 562 -21.30 -19.76 -11.19
CA GLU A 562 -22.39 -20.25 -12.06
C GLU A 562 -22.94 -19.13 -12.96
N LEU A 563 -23.04 -17.91 -12.45
CA LEU A 563 -23.47 -16.72 -13.21
C LEU A 563 -22.35 -16.11 -14.08
N HIS A 564 -21.14 -16.66 -14.01
CA HIS A 564 -19.94 -16.12 -14.69
C HIS A 564 -19.62 -14.65 -14.35
N ILE A 565 -19.92 -14.22 -13.12
CA ILE A 565 -19.59 -12.89 -12.63
C ILE A 565 -18.49 -12.97 -11.56
N PRO A 566 -17.65 -11.90 -11.44
CA PRO A 566 -16.62 -11.87 -10.41
C PRO A 566 -17.21 -11.85 -9.00
N CYS A 567 -16.57 -12.59 -8.08
CA CYS A 567 -16.86 -12.56 -6.66
C CYS A 567 -15.61 -12.18 -5.87
N PHE A 568 -15.70 -11.11 -5.07
CA PHE A 568 -14.61 -10.63 -4.23
C PHE A 568 -14.88 -11.05 -2.80
N SER A 569 -14.09 -11.99 -2.30
CA SER A 569 -14.10 -12.32 -0.88
C SER A 569 -13.10 -11.43 -0.14
N ILE A 570 -13.61 -10.69 0.83
CA ILE A 570 -12.85 -9.74 1.63
C ILE A 570 -12.82 -10.27 3.06
N ASP A 571 -11.61 -10.50 3.58
CA ASP A 571 -11.46 -11.02 4.93
C ASP A 571 -11.61 -9.90 5.99
N GLN A 572 -11.90 -10.30 7.23
CA GLN A 572 -12.09 -9.40 8.36
C GLN A 572 -10.89 -8.48 8.60
N LYS A 573 -9.66 -8.96 8.35
CA LYS A 573 -8.44 -8.20 8.60
C LYS A 573 -8.30 -7.02 7.64
N THR A 574 -8.79 -7.18 6.42
CA THR A 574 -8.82 -6.09 5.41
C THR A 574 -9.72 -4.95 5.86
N PHE A 575 -10.79 -5.25 6.60
CA PHE A 575 -11.73 -4.25 7.13
C PHE A 575 -11.32 -3.63 8.46
N ALA A 576 -10.29 -4.12 9.12
CA ALA A 576 -9.72 -3.44 10.27
C ALA A 576 -9.16 -2.05 9.90
N ASP A 577 -8.89 -1.81 8.60
CA ASP A 577 -8.58 -0.49 8.03
C ASP A 577 -9.81 0.04 7.27
N PRO A 578 -10.60 0.98 7.83
CA PRO A 578 -11.75 1.58 7.17
C PRO A 578 -11.41 2.25 5.82
N TYR A 579 -10.14 2.61 5.61
CA TYR A 579 -9.64 3.21 4.37
C TYR A 579 -9.32 2.18 3.29
N ALA A 580 -9.36 0.89 3.62
CA ALA A 580 -9.34 -0.18 2.64
C ALA A 580 -10.64 -0.23 1.82
N ILE A 581 -11.77 0.20 2.38
CA ILE A 581 -13.08 0.12 1.74
C ILE A 581 -13.12 0.81 0.38
N PRO A 582 -12.73 2.09 0.22
CA PRO A 582 -12.73 2.75 -1.08
C PRO A 582 -11.81 2.06 -2.09
N ARG A 583 -10.67 1.54 -1.65
CA ARG A 583 -9.72 0.82 -2.50
C ARG A 583 -10.29 -0.51 -2.98
N THR A 584 -10.89 -1.26 -2.07
CA THR A 584 -11.55 -2.54 -2.36
C THR A 584 -12.70 -2.36 -3.32
N LEU A 585 -13.54 -1.33 -3.11
CA LEU A 585 -14.63 -0.99 -4.00
C LEU A 585 -14.15 -0.57 -5.39
N LYS A 586 -13.11 0.26 -5.46
CA LYS A 586 -12.50 0.65 -6.72
C LYS A 586 -11.97 -0.56 -7.48
N ALA A 587 -11.36 -1.51 -6.78
CA ALA A 587 -10.90 -2.77 -7.35
C ALA A 587 -12.06 -3.64 -7.83
N LEU A 588 -13.11 -3.77 -7.02
CA LEU A 588 -14.33 -4.51 -7.33
C LEU A 588 -15.03 -3.94 -8.57
N ILE A 589 -15.18 -2.63 -8.64
CA ILE A 589 -15.79 -1.94 -9.78
C ILE A 589 -14.93 -2.04 -11.04
N ALA A 590 -13.61 -1.90 -10.91
CA ALA A 590 -12.68 -2.00 -12.04
C ALA A 590 -12.66 -3.39 -12.68
N SER A 591 -13.03 -4.42 -11.92
CA SER A 591 -13.05 -5.82 -12.38
C SER A 591 -14.44 -6.31 -12.79
N ALA A 592 -15.50 -5.59 -12.44
CA ALA A 592 -16.85 -5.97 -12.86
C ALA A 592 -16.98 -5.88 -14.40
N PRO A 593 -17.55 -6.91 -15.05
CA PRO A 593 -17.94 -6.81 -16.46
C PRO A 593 -19.10 -5.82 -16.55
N VAL A 594 -18.84 -4.63 -17.03
CA VAL A 594 -19.83 -3.57 -17.05
C VAL A 594 -20.75 -3.75 -18.24
N GLY A 595 -22.05 -3.75 -17.98
CA GLY A 595 -23.09 -3.83 -18.98
C GLY A 595 -23.01 -2.70 -20.03
N LYS A 596 -23.74 -2.86 -21.13
CA LYS A 596 -23.86 -1.83 -22.16
C LYS A 596 -24.53 -0.60 -21.54
N LEU A 597 -23.85 0.52 -21.51
CA LEU A 597 -24.53 1.79 -21.28
C LEU A 597 -25.57 1.99 -22.38
N PRO A 598 -26.80 2.41 -22.09
CA PRO A 598 -27.79 2.75 -23.09
C PRO A 598 -27.22 3.84 -24.01
N GLY A 599 -27.11 3.52 -25.29
CA GLY A 599 -26.55 4.42 -26.30
C GLY A 599 -25.04 4.30 -26.53
N ALA A 600 -24.31 3.47 -25.77
CA ALA A 600 -22.90 3.18 -26.06
C ALA A 600 -22.77 2.03 -27.07
N THR A 601 -22.00 2.24 -28.12
CA THR A 601 -21.73 1.24 -29.15
C THR A 601 -20.68 0.20 -28.73
N THR A 602 -19.94 0.47 -27.66
CA THR A 602 -18.86 -0.39 -27.15
C THR A 602 -19.14 -0.85 -25.72
N PRO A 603 -19.01 -2.16 -25.43
CA PRO A 603 -19.09 -2.65 -24.05
C PRO A 603 -17.92 -2.10 -23.25
N ARG A 604 -18.13 -1.80 -21.97
CA ARG A 604 -17.03 -1.54 -21.04
C ARG A 604 -16.16 -2.79 -20.94
N LEU A 605 -14.87 -2.59 -20.77
CA LEU A 605 -13.90 -3.67 -20.71
C LEU A 605 -13.82 -4.24 -19.29
N THR A 606 -13.81 -5.55 -19.16
CA THR A 606 -13.46 -6.22 -17.90
C THR A 606 -12.02 -5.87 -17.50
N LEU A 607 -11.62 -6.14 -16.25
CA LEU A 607 -10.22 -6.00 -15.83
C LEU A 607 -9.29 -6.83 -16.72
N VAL A 608 -9.70 -8.07 -17.03
CA VAL A 608 -8.97 -8.96 -17.96
C VAL A 608 -8.83 -8.31 -19.33
N ASP A 609 -9.90 -7.76 -19.89
CA ASP A 609 -9.87 -7.07 -21.18
C ASP A 609 -8.96 -5.83 -21.17
N GLN A 610 -9.00 -5.05 -20.08
CA GLN A 610 -8.12 -3.89 -19.91
C GLN A 610 -6.65 -4.30 -19.88
N ILE A 611 -6.33 -5.38 -19.14
CA ILE A 611 -4.97 -5.92 -19.07
C ILE A 611 -4.54 -6.46 -20.44
N LEU A 612 -5.39 -7.22 -21.13
CA LEU A 612 -5.11 -7.77 -22.45
C LEU A 612 -4.87 -6.69 -23.52
N LYS A 613 -5.56 -5.54 -23.40
CA LYS A 613 -5.38 -4.38 -24.30
C LYS A 613 -4.19 -3.50 -23.91
N THR A 614 -3.64 -3.68 -22.71
CA THR A 614 -2.48 -2.91 -22.28
C THR A 614 -1.24 -3.31 -23.08
N GLU A 615 -0.57 -2.35 -23.68
CA GLU A 615 0.70 -2.59 -24.34
C GLU A 615 1.78 -2.97 -23.33
N LEU A 616 2.69 -3.85 -23.72
CA LEU A 616 3.84 -4.21 -22.91
C LEU A 616 4.75 -2.99 -22.73
N LEU A 617 5.17 -2.73 -21.50
CA LEU A 617 6.15 -1.69 -21.22
C LEU A 617 7.44 -1.95 -21.97
N LYS A 618 7.92 -0.92 -22.65
CA LYS A 618 9.19 -0.93 -23.37
C LYS A 618 10.26 -0.26 -22.53
N ARG A 619 11.47 -0.78 -22.60
CA ARG A 619 12.63 -0.13 -22.00
C ARG A 619 12.79 1.29 -22.54
N PRO A 620 13.32 2.24 -21.75
CA PRO A 620 13.66 3.54 -22.29
C PRO A 620 14.73 3.43 -23.37
N TYR A 621 14.75 4.36 -24.30
CA TYR A 621 15.66 4.36 -25.47
C TYR A 621 17.15 4.30 -25.12
N TRP A 622 17.50 4.70 -23.91
CA TRP A 622 18.88 4.72 -23.42
C TRP A 622 19.31 3.40 -22.72
N ALA A 623 18.43 2.42 -22.58
CA ALA A 623 18.68 1.19 -21.82
C ALA A 623 19.00 -0.05 -22.69
#